data_cdfbd6a153795912d3823bcbfc61061f
#
_entry.id   cdfbd6a153795912d3823bcbfc61061f
#
_cell.length_a   1.000
_cell.length_b   1.000
_cell.length_c   1.000
_cell.angle_alpha   90.00
_cell.angle_beta   90.00
_cell.angle_gamma   90.00
#
_symmetry.space_group_name_H-M   'P 1'
#
loop_
_entity.id
_entity.type
_entity.pdbx_description
1 polymer ?
#
loop_
_entity_poly.entity_id
_entity_poly.type
_entity_poly.pdbx_seq_one_letter_code
_entity_poly.pdbx_strand_id
1 'polypeptide(L)'
;MRTIQFLLLYILLSLVGGIEANAQLKHLDKTADFGEHPRLLLFDSDIQQIKGNIEKNQLWRKIDDVIQSEARKLFEVDALERVQTGRRILAVSREALRRIFYLSYSYRITSDERFKVRAEKEMLAIADFADWNPSHFLDVAEMTLAMAIGYDWLYRDLPETSRTKIKDAIIKKGIDTSFSTDNNSWLSSRHNWNQVCNAGMAYGAIAVYEDIPEIAKTVVDRAVSSIALPMKAYAPDGAYPEGFTYWSYGTSFNILFLSAVEKLFHTDFGLSSMKGFLPSAYFIENMITPSKESFNYGDSGDATSLNPTLFWFADKMHDSTVLWSQYHYLTKKKGSSFAGNRILPALMIWGKDIDLDRILPPSRNLWVGQGVTPVGSMRTSWTDPNAIFVGLKTGRAGANHSHMDIGSFIMEADGVRWAIDLGPQDYTSLETIGIDLWNRKQDSQRWDVYRYNNFSHNTLAFDQGKQDVGGYTRINSYGDSPGFMHLVSDLTNAYKGQVKSCWRGVAIVDNRFVVVQDEIESLDKPTELTWAMVTKATVRKLDDYSLELTEGAKKMIFRVETNQKIKLKSAPAKSSNSYDAPNDGVTIIGFEASILASTQVRYCVKLIPQKAKAKYKITPLKEWK
;
A
#
# COMPACT_ATOMS: atom_id res chain seq x y z
N MET A 1 -17.80 -28.05 -55.34
CA MET A 1 -17.15 -26.88 -54.67
C MET A 1 -17.74 -26.51 -53.33
N ARG A 2 -19.03 -26.67 -53.03
CA ARG A 2 -19.60 -26.36 -51.69
C ARG A 2 -19.25 -27.34 -50.58
N THR A 3 -18.96 -28.60 -50.88
CA THR A 3 -18.63 -29.64 -49.90
C THR A 3 -17.19 -29.51 -49.37
N ILE A 4 -16.28 -28.96 -50.15
CA ILE A 4 -14.87 -28.73 -49.72
C ILE A 4 -14.76 -27.48 -48.80
N GLN A 5 -15.63 -26.50 -48.96
CA GLN A 5 -15.66 -25.32 -48.07
C GLN A 5 -16.17 -25.66 -46.68
N PHE A 6 -17.10 -26.62 -46.56
CA PHE A 6 -17.58 -27.08 -45.22
C PHE A 6 -16.56 -27.92 -44.48
N LEU A 7 -15.74 -28.72 -45.22
CA LEU A 7 -14.67 -29.51 -44.58
C LEU A 7 -13.49 -28.63 -44.11
N LEU A 8 -13.18 -27.56 -44.85
CA LEU A 8 -12.17 -26.57 -44.45
C LEU A 8 -12.63 -25.70 -43.26
N LEU A 9 -13.91 -25.41 -43.18
CA LEU A 9 -14.48 -24.65 -42.04
C LEU A 9 -14.50 -25.54 -40.78
N TYR A 10 -14.74 -26.85 -40.91
CA TYR A 10 -14.73 -27.76 -39.76
C TYR A 10 -13.29 -28.06 -39.28
N ILE A 11 -12.32 -28.08 -40.17
CA ILE A 11 -10.89 -28.21 -39.84
C ILE A 11 -10.37 -26.91 -39.21
N LEU A 12 -10.81 -25.73 -39.68
CA LEU A 12 -10.47 -24.46 -39.02
C LEU A 12 -11.13 -24.30 -37.65
N LEU A 13 -12.35 -24.77 -37.45
CA LEU A 13 -13.03 -24.76 -36.14
C LEU A 13 -12.44 -25.80 -35.18
N SER A 14 -11.88 -26.89 -35.64
CA SER A 14 -11.14 -27.84 -34.80
C SER A 14 -9.70 -27.39 -34.50
N LEU A 15 -9.13 -26.48 -35.30
CA LEU A 15 -7.82 -25.85 -35.03
C LEU A 15 -7.90 -24.62 -34.12
N VAL A 16 -9.06 -24.01 -33.93
CA VAL A 16 -9.30 -22.93 -32.97
C VAL A 16 -9.75 -23.47 -31.60
N GLY A 17 -10.19 -24.74 -31.55
CA GLY A 17 -10.54 -25.43 -30.29
C GLY A 17 -9.37 -26.15 -29.59
N GLY A 18 -8.19 -26.13 -30.18
CA GLY A 18 -6.99 -26.70 -29.61
C GLY A 18 -6.01 -25.60 -29.20
N ILE A 19 -6.34 -24.81 -28.18
CA ILE A 19 -5.29 -24.26 -27.32
C ILE A 19 -4.66 -25.50 -26.72
N GLU A 20 -3.50 -25.93 -27.27
CA GLU A 20 -2.73 -27.03 -26.72
C GLU A 20 -2.45 -26.73 -25.24
N ALA A 21 -3.23 -27.35 -24.37
CA ALA A 21 -2.98 -27.42 -22.93
C ALA A 21 -1.77 -28.34 -22.64
N ASN A 22 -0.71 -28.21 -23.42
CA ASN A 22 0.57 -28.90 -23.24
C ASN A 22 1.64 -27.94 -22.73
N ALA A 23 1.25 -26.84 -22.06
CA ALA A 23 2.21 -26.11 -21.25
C ALA A 23 2.66 -27.04 -20.13
N GLN A 24 3.91 -27.42 -20.10
CA GLN A 24 4.49 -28.22 -19.04
C GLN A 24 4.30 -27.45 -17.72
N LEU A 25 3.48 -27.97 -16.81
CA LEU A 25 3.31 -27.41 -15.47
C LEU A 25 4.66 -27.40 -14.76
N LYS A 26 4.99 -26.31 -14.10
CA LYS A 26 6.29 -26.11 -13.42
C LYS A 26 6.23 -26.41 -11.94
N HIS A 27 5.08 -26.19 -11.32
CA HIS A 27 4.89 -26.22 -9.89
C HIS A 27 3.86 -27.27 -9.47
N LEU A 28 2.78 -27.42 -10.22
CA LEU A 28 1.73 -28.39 -9.92
C LEU A 28 2.01 -29.75 -10.54
N ASP A 29 1.72 -30.82 -9.79
CA ASP A 29 1.64 -32.16 -10.36
C ASP A 29 0.44 -32.26 -11.30
N LYS A 30 0.57 -33.01 -12.40
CA LYS A 30 -0.54 -33.28 -13.32
C LYS A 30 -1.70 -34.03 -12.64
N THR A 31 -1.41 -34.79 -11.60
CA THR A 31 -2.38 -35.53 -10.79
C THR A 31 -2.96 -34.71 -9.64
N ALA A 32 -2.56 -33.42 -9.48
CA ALA A 32 -3.07 -32.59 -8.42
C ALA A 32 -4.59 -32.53 -8.46
N ASP A 33 -5.21 -32.86 -7.33
CA ASP A 33 -6.65 -32.76 -7.09
C ASP A 33 -6.93 -31.53 -6.23
N PHE A 34 -8.00 -30.81 -6.55
CA PHE A 34 -8.36 -29.58 -5.83
C PHE A 34 -9.39 -29.86 -4.71
N GLY A 35 -9.74 -31.12 -4.47
CA GLY A 35 -10.64 -31.52 -3.39
C GLY A 35 -12.08 -31.07 -3.59
N GLU A 36 -12.91 -31.30 -2.57
CA GLU A 36 -14.31 -30.92 -2.56
C GLU A 36 -14.54 -29.49 -2.05
N HIS A 37 -15.72 -28.92 -2.39
CA HIS A 37 -16.17 -27.65 -1.83
C HIS A 37 -16.55 -27.75 -0.34
N PRO A 38 -16.29 -26.73 0.48
CA PRO A 38 -15.52 -25.53 0.18
C PRO A 38 -14.01 -25.81 0.22
N ARG A 39 -13.29 -25.26 -0.74
CA ARG A 39 -11.84 -25.43 -0.90
C ARG A 39 -11.06 -24.12 -0.89
N LEU A 40 -11.74 -22.98 -0.87
CA LEU A 40 -11.15 -21.65 -0.80
C LEU A 40 -11.22 -21.08 0.61
N LEU A 41 -10.11 -20.67 1.17
CA LEU A 41 -9.94 -19.82 2.34
C LEU A 41 -10.61 -20.31 3.64
N LEU A 42 -11.93 -20.51 3.69
CA LEU A 42 -12.69 -20.94 4.88
C LEU A 42 -13.18 -22.39 4.73
N PHE A 43 -12.60 -23.29 5.49
CA PHE A 43 -13.00 -24.70 5.53
C PHE A 43 -13.98 -24.96 6.68
N ASP A 44 -14.72 -26.08 6.63
CA ASP A 44 -15.66 -26.45 7.70
C ASP A 44 -14.96 -26.62 9.06
N SER A 45 -13.71 -27.07 9.05
CA SER A 45 -12.86 -27.21 10.25
C SER A 45 -12.56 -25.88 10.95
N ASP A 46 -12.53 -24.75 10.23
CA ASP A 46 -12.21 -23.42 10.80
C ASP A 46 -13.39 -22.83 11.57
N ILE A 47 -14.63 -23.22 11.21
CA ILE A 47 -15.86 -22.56 11.69
C ILE A 47 -16.02 -22.68 13.22
N GLN A 48 -15.74 -23.84 13.79
CA GLN A 48 -15.90 -24.07 15.23
C GLN A 48 -14.92 -23.20 16.03
N GLN A 49 -13.71 -23.05 15.56
CA GLN A 49 -12.69 -22.22 16.20
C GLN A 49 -13.06 -20.73 16.13
N ILE A 50 -13.51 -20.26 14.96
CA ILE A 50 -13.99 -18.89 14.79
C ILE A 50 -15.16 -18.60 15.74
N LYS A 51 -16.16 -19.48 15.80
CA LYS A 51 -17.29 -19.35 16.75
C LYS A 51 -16.83 -19.30 18.20
N GLY A 52 -15.89 -20.18 18.58
CA GLY A 52 -15.30 -20.16 19.92
C GLY A 52 -14.59 -18.85 20.26
N ASN A 53 -13.90 -18.22 19.31
CA ASN A 53 -13.29 -16.92 19.49
C ASN A 53 -14.33 -15.80 19.65
N ILE A 54 -15.40 -15.82 18.84
CA ILE A 54 -16.53 -14.87 18.96
C ILE A 54 -17.19 -14.94 20.35
N GLU A 55 -17.35 -16.14 20.88
CA GLU A 55 -17.95 -16.35 22.21
C GLU A 55 -17.05 -15.84 23.35
N LYS A 56 -15.75 -16.06 23.25
CA LYS A 56 -14.80 -15.84 24.35
C LYS A 56 -14.20 -14.43 24.39
N ASN A 57 -14.07 -13.74 23.25
CA ASN A 57 -13.35 -12.48 23.17
C ASN A 57 -14.20 -11.36 22.56
N GLN A 58 -14.28 -10.21 23.25
CA GLN A 58 -15.11 -9.07 22.84
C GLN A 58 -14.69 -8.43 21.52
N LEU A 59 -13.39 -8.43 21.17
CA LEU A 59 -12.92 -7.87 19.91
C LEU A 59 -13.30 -8.75 18.74
N TRP A 60 -13.18 -10.09 18.87
CA TRP A 60 -13.66 -11.01 17.86
C TRP A 60 -15.17 -10.89 17.65
N ARG A 61 -15.93 -10.80 18.72
CA ARG A 61 -17.38 -10.54 18.65
C ARG A 61 -17.69 -9.23 17.95
N LYS A 62 -16.99 -8.16 18.29
CA LYS A 62 -17.16 -6.85 17.64
C LYS A 62 -16.94 -6.89 16.14
N ILE A 63 -15.93 -7.63 15.66
CA ILE A 63 -15.63 -7.76 14.22
C ILE A 63 -16.74 -8.55 13.53
N ASP A 64 -17.15 -9.68 14.11
CA ASP A 64 -18.24 -10.51 13.61
C ASP A 64 -19.56 -9.75 13.55
N ASP A 65 -19.93 -9.02 14.62
CA ASP A 65 -21.11 -8.16 14.68
C ASP A 65 -21.14 -7.12 13.54
N VAL A 66 -19.98 -6.53 13.22
CA VAL A 66 -19.86 -5.60 12.07
C VAL A 66 -20.13 -6.32 10.77
N ILE A 67 -19.52 -7.47 10.53
CA ILE A 67 -19.72 -8.25 9.29
C ILE A 67 -21.19 -8.60 9.13
N GLN A 68 -21.81 -9.18 10.16
CA GLN A 68 -23.21 -9.60 10.14
C GLN A 68 -24.17 -8.41 10.02
N SER A 69 -23.89 -7.30 10.72
CA SER A 69 -24.73 -6.09 10.64
C SER A 69 -24.70 -5.49 9.22
N GLU A 70 -23.51 -5.39 8.60
CA GLU A 70 -23.41 -4.92 7.22
C GLU A 70 -24.05 -5.88 6.21
N ALA A 71 -23.91 -7.19 6.43
CA ALA A 71 -24.57 -8.20 5.60
C ALA A 71 -26.12 -8.11 5.69
N ARG A 72 -26.69 -7.85 6.88
CA ARG A 72 -28.15 -7.65 7.05
C ARG A 72 -28.67 -6.41 6.32
N LYS A 73 -27.89 -5.32 6.27
CA LYS A 73 -28.28 -4.11 5.51
C LYS A 73 -28.49 -4.40 4.02
N LEU A 74 -27.81 -5.40 3.49
CA LEU A 74 -27.93 -5.78 2.09
C LEU A 74 -29.27 -6.43 1.75
N PHE A 75 -30.05 -6.87 2.73
CA PHE A 75 -31.39 -7.45 2.46
C PHE A 75 -32.35 -6.40 1.85
N GLU A 76 -32.17 -5.12 2.20
CA GLU A 76 -33.06 -4.03 1.84
C GLU A 76 -32.55 -3.17 0.66
N VAL A 77 -31.39 -3.53 0.08
CA VAL A 77 -30.84 -2.77 -1.05
C VAL A 77 -30.93 -3.57 -2.35
N ASP A 78 -30.93 -2.87 -3.50
CA ASP A 78 -30.93 -3.50 -4.79
C ASP A 78 -29.64 -4.29 -5.06
N ALA A 79 -29.75 -5.29 -5.92
CA ALA A 79 -28.57 -6.01 -6.42
C ALA A 79 -27.69 -5.06 -7.24
N LEU A 80 -26.41 -5.41 -7.35
CA LEU A 80 -25.45 -4.60 -8.09
C LEU A 80 -25.82 -4.48 -9.57
N GLU A 81 -25.58 -3.30 -10.10
CA GLU A 81 -25.69 -2.98 -11.52
C GLU A 81 -24.30 -2.69 -12.10
N ARG A 82 -24.13 -2.93 -13.41
CA ARG A 82 -22.90 -2.61 -14.12
C ARG A 82 -22.79 -1.11 -14.41
N VAL A 83 -22.20 -0.37 -13.48
CA VAL A 83 -21.99 1.08 -13.61
C VAL A 83 -20.51 1.35 -13.91
N GLN A 84 -20.23 1.99 -15.04
CA GLN A 84 -18.89 2.35 -15.46
C GLN A 84 -18.60 3.83 -15.17
N THR A 85 -17.48 4.09 -14.49
CA THR A 85 -16.96 5.44 -14.22
C THR A 85 -15.62 5.62 -14.94
N GLY A 86 -15.59 6.53 -15.90
CA GLY A 86 -14.46 6.62 -16.83
C GLY A 86 -14.26 5.30 -17.57
N ARG A 87 -13.06 4.72 -17.49
CA ARG A 87 -12.76 3.43 -18.12
C ARG A 87 -12.96 2.22 -17.18
N ARG A 88 -13.51 2.39 -15.97
CA ARG A 88 -13.47 1.41 -14.87
C ARG A 88 -14.86 1.05 -14.37
N ILE A 89 -15.06 -0.22 -14.02
CA ILE A 89 -16.14 -0.69 -13.14
C ILE A 89 -15.59 -1.14 -11.77
N LEU A 90 -14.36 -0.76 -11.44
CA LEU A 90 -13.63 -1.25 -10.25
C LEU A 90 -14.39 -1.00 -8.94
N ALA A 91 -15.14 0.10 -8.83
CA ALA A 91 -15.98 0.35 -7.67
C ALA A 91 -17.08 -0.71 -7.52
N VAL A 92 -17.68 -1.16 -8.62
CA VAL A 92 -18.69 -2.23 -8.64
C VAL A 92 -18.05 -3.57 -8.26
N SER A 93 -16.88 -3.91 -8.82
CA SER A 93 -16.16 -5.15 -8.51
C SER A 93 -15.77 -5.23 -7.03
N ARG A 94 -15.32 -4.12 -6.45
CA ARG A 94 -14.97 -4.01 -5.03
C ARG A 94 -16.19 -4.15 -4.13
N GLU A 95 -17.29 -3.56 -4.50
CA GLU A 95 -18.55 -3.70 -3.75
C GLU A 95 -19.12 -5.13 -3.90
N ALA A 96 -18.97 -5.78 -5.06
CA ALA A 96 -19.30 -7.18 -5.25
C ALA A 96 -18.51 -8.08 -4.30
N LEU A 97 -17.19 -7.86 -4.20
CA LEU A 97 -16.35 -8.59 -3.26
C LEU A 97 -16.81 -8.36 -1.82
N ARG A 98 -17.09 -7.13 -1.40
CA ARG A 98 -17.60 -6.84 -0.06
C ARG A 98 -18.92 -7.56 0.21
N ARG A 99 -19.91 -7.41 -0.67
CA ARG A 99 -21.24 -7.97 -0.47
C ARG A 99 -21.22 -9.50 -0.40
N ILE A 100 -20.63 -10.13 -1.39
CA ILE A 100 -20.63 -11.61 -1.49
C ILE A 100 -19.81 -12.21 -0.34
N PHE A 101 -18.65 -11.63 -0.01
CA PHE A 101 -17.81 -12.14 1.07
C PHE A 101 -18.52 -12.05 2.44
N TYR A 102 -19.16 -10.89 2.72
CA TYR A 102 -19.89 -10.69 3.99
C TYR A 102 -21.11 -11.60 4.11
N LEU A 103 -21.89 -11.73 3.03
CA LEU A 103 -23.08 -12.57 3.00
C LEU A 103 -22.72 -14.06 3.15
N SER A 104 -21.74 -14.52 2.37
CA SER A 104 -21.31 -15.91 2.41
C SER A 104 -20.68 -16.28 3.77
N TYR A 105 -19.84 -15.41 4.34
CA TYR A 105 -19.32 -15.58 5.69
C TYR A 105 -20.45 -15.66 6.74
N SER A 106 -21.38 -14.70 6.70
CA SER A 106 -22.50 -14.68 7.66
C SER A 106 -23.36 -15.93 7.57
N TYR A 107 -23.64 -16.46 6.37
CA TYR A 107 -24.31 -17.73 6.20
C TYR A 107 -23.52 -18.89 6.82
N ARG A 108 -22.22 -19.00 6.53
CA ARG A 108 -21.36 -20.06 7.04
C ARG A 108 -21.25 -20.06 8.57
N ILE A 109 -21.28 -18.88 9.21
CA ILE A 109 -21.22 -18.77 10.66
C ILE A 109 -22.58 -19.00 11.32
N THR A 110 -23.67 -18.49 10.75
CA THR A 110 -24.99 -18.48 11.42
C THR A 110 -25.96 -19.53 10.92
N SER A 111 -25.79 -20.03 9.71
CA SER A 111 -26.75 -20.88 8.97
C SER A 111 -28.09 -20.16 8.70
N ASP A 112 -28.15 -18.84 8.75
CA ASP A 112 -29.35 -18.06 8.41
C ASP A 112 -29.49 -17.99 6.88
N GLU A 113 -30.51 -18.66 6.36
CA GLU A 113 -30.81 -18.81 4.94
C GLU A 113 -30.93 -17.47 4.19
N ARG A 114 -31.33 -16.39 4.86
CA ARG A 114 -31.49 -15.08 4.26
C ARG A 114 -30.17 -14.56 3.66
N PHE A 115 -29.04 -14.85 4.30
CA PHE A 115 -27.74 -14.47 3.80
C PHE A 115 -27.38 -15.21 2.51
N LYS A 116 -27.64 -16.53 2.44
CA LYS A 116 -27.42 -17.33 1.24
C LYS A 116 -28.29 -16.84 0.07
N VAL A 117 -29.60 -16.67 0.31
CA VAL A 117 -30.54 -16.18 -0.72
C VAL A 117 -30.11 -14.82 -1.26
N ARG A 118 -29.64 -13.93 -0.37
CA ARG A 118 -29.16 -12.63 -0.79
C ARG A 118 -27.83 -12.71 -1.56
N ALA A 119 -26.89 -13.55 -1.15
CA ALA A 119 -25.63 -13.79 -1.87
C ALA A 119 -25.88 -14.36 -3.27
N GLU A 120 -26.77 -15.34 -3.38
CA GLU A 120 -27.20 -15.90 -4.67
C GLU A 120 -27.77 -14.82 -5.60
N LYS A 121 -28.66 -13.96 -5.09
CA LYS A 121 -29.24 -12.83 -5.86
C LYS A 121 -28.15 -11.89 -6.39
N GLU A 122 -27.14 -11.54 -5.59
CA GLU A 122 -26.01 -10.72 -6.03
C GLU A 122 -25.20 -11.41 -7.13
N MET A 123 -24.84 -12.69 -6.92
CA MET A 123 -24.05 -13.44 -7.89
C MET A 123 -24.79 -13.62 -9.23
N LEU A 124 -26.10 -13.86 -9.20
CA LEU A 124 -26.91 -13.97 -10.43
C LEU A 124 -26.99 -12.65 -11.18
N ALA A 125 -27.17 -11.52 -10.47
CA ALA A 125 -27.17 -10.19 -11.08
C ALA A 125 -25.81 -9.89 -11.75
N ILE A 126 -24.69 -10.19 -11.10
CA ILE A 126 -23.33 -10.01 -11.64
C ILE A 126 -23.08 -10.96 -12.82
N ALA A 127 -23.62 -12.19 -12.78
CA ALA A 127 -23.55 -13.12 -13.89
C ALA A 127 -24.27 -12.61 -15.15
N ASP A 128 -25.28 -11.74 -15.00
CA ASP A 128 -26.01 -11.11 -16.11
C ASP A 128 -25.31 -9.88 -16.71
N PHE A 129 -24.26 -9.34 -16.11
CA PHE A 129 -23.50 -8.24 -16.71
C PHE A 129 -22.99 -8.64 -18.10
N ALA A 130 -22.97 -7.70 -19.03
CA ALA A 130 -22.50 -7.98 -20.40
C ALA A 130 -21.05 -8.50 -20.41
N ASP A 131 -20.20 -7.88 -19.61
CA ASP A 131 -18.80 -8.25 -19.35
C ASP A 131 -18.36 -7.74 -17.97
N TRP A 132 -17.14 -8.12 -17.56
CA TRP A 132 -16.49 -7.61 -16.33
C TRP A 132 -15.35 -6.63 -16.64
N ASN A 133 -15.41 -5.95 -17.79
CA ASN A 133 -14.48 -4.91 -18.24
C ASN A 133 -13.03 -5.39 -18.42
N PRO A 134 -12.75 -6.30 -19.35
CA PRO A 134 -11.40 -6.87 -19.53
C PRO A 134 -10.35 -5.83 -19.96
N SER A 135 -10.75 -4.68 -20.48
CA SER A 135 -9.86 -3.56 -20.81
C SER A 135 -9.17 -2.93 -19.57
N HIS A 136 -9.74 -3.14 -18.39
CA HIS A 136 -9.14 -2.75 -17.10
C HIS A 136 -9.16 -3.97 -16.15
N PHE A 137 -8.19 -4.86 -16.30
CA PHE A 137 -8.24 -6.23 -15.78
C PHE A 137 -8.34 -6.35 -14.24
N LEU A 138 -8.05 -5.29 -13.48
CA LEU A 138 -8.34 -5.26 -12.03
C LEU A 138 -9.84 -5.45 -11.75
N ASP A 139 -10.70 -4.95 -12.65
CA ASP A 139 -12.16 -5.07 -12.53
C ASP A 139 -12.59 -6.54 -12.63
N VAL A 140 -12.05 -7.24 -13.65
CA VAL A 140 -12.25 -8.68 -13.85
C VAL A 140 -11.74 -9.47 -12.65
N ALA A 141 -10.55 -9.15 -12.18
CA ALA A 141 -9.89 -9.91 -11.12
C ALA A 141 -10.63 -9.85 -9.79
N GLU A 142 -11.01 -8.64 -9.33
CA GLU A 142 -11.77 -8.49 -8.07
C GLU A 142 -13.18 -9.08 -8.20
N MET A 143 -13.82 -8.98 -9.38
CA MET A 143 -15.12 -9.59 -9.64
C MET A 143 -15.05 -11.11 -9.63
N THR A 144 -14.06 -11.70 -10.30
CA THR A 144 -13.84 -13.14 -10.33
C THR A 144 -13.60 -13.69 -8.93
N LEU A 145 -12.77 -13.01 -8.12
CA LEU A 145 -12.50 -13.41 -6.75
C LEU A 145 -13.77 -13.38 -5.90
N ALA A 146 -14.61 -12.35 -6.04
CA ALA A 146 -15.87 -12.24 -5.34
C ALA A 146 -16.81 -13.43 -5.67
N MET A 147 -16.99 -13.68 -6.97
CA MET A 147 -17.85 -14.75 -7.47
C MET A 147 -17.34 -16.13 -7.07
N ALA A 148 -16.01 -16.33 -7.08
CA ALA A 148 -15.38 -17.59 -6.67
C ALA A 148 -15.61 -17.90 -5.19
N ILE A 149 -15.46 -16.92 -4.29
CA ILE A 149 -15.73 -17.09 -2.86
C ILE A 149 -17.19 -17.49 -2.62
N GLY A 150 -18.13 -16.75 -3.22
CA GLY A 150 -19.55 -17.04 -3.06
C GLY A 150 -19.93 -18.42 -3.62
N TYR A 151 -19.45 -18.74 -4.83
CA TYR A 151 -19.69 -20.03 -5.48
C TYR A 151 -19.13 -21.19 -4.65
N ASP A 152 -17.89 -21.12 -4.20
CA ASP A 152 -17.24 -22.18 -3.45
C ASP A 152 -17.88 -22.41 -2.07
N TRP A 153 -18.13 -21.33 -1.34
CA TRP A 153 -18.64 -21.43 0.04
C TRP A 153 -20.10 -21.85 0.14
N LEU A 154 -20.88 -21.55 -0.91
CA LEU A 154 -22.32 -21.86 -0.98
C LEU A 154 -22.61 -23.03 -1.93
N TYR A 155 -21.61 -23.67 -2.50
CA TYR A 155 -21.74 -24.67 -3.57
C TYR A 155 -22.78 -25.77 -3.25
N ARG A 156 -22.74 -26.33 -2.03
CA ARG A 156 -23.62 -27.39 -1.61
C ARG A 156 -25.08 -26.94 -1.44
N ASP A 157 -25.29 -25.64 -1.19
CA ASP A 157 -26.57 -25.05 -0.82
C ASP A 157 -27.24 -24.25 -1.95
N LEU A 158 -26.51 -24.00 -3.05
CA LEU A 158 -27.04 -23.32 -4.23
C LEU A 158 -27.82 -24.28 -5.13
N PRO A 159 -28.96 -23.84 -5.72
CA PRO A 159 -29.63 -24.56 -6.79
C PRO A 159 -28.71 -24.85 -7.97
N GLU A 160 -28.87 -25.99 -8.63
CA GLU A 160 -28.04 -26.37 -9.80
C GLU A 160 -28.09 -25.34 -10.93
N THR A 161 -29.26 -24.76 -11.18
CA THR A 161 -29.43 -23.68 -12.19
C THR A 161 -28.61 -22.47 -11.86
N SER A 162 -28.56 -22.05 -10.59
CA SER A 162 -27.75 -20.93 -10.12
C SER A 162 -26.26 -21.26 -10.19
N ARG A 163 -25.87 -22.45 -9.75
CA ARG A 163 -24.47 -22.93 -9.88
C ARG A 163 -23.99 -22.88 -11.32
N THR A 164 -24.76 -23.41 -12.25
CA THR A 164 -24.41 -23.42 -13.68
C THR A 164 -24.21 -22.00 -14.21
N LYS A 165 -25.16 -21.09 -13.94
CA LYS A 165 -25.06 -19.70 -14.42
C LYS A 165 -23.88 -18.94 -13.83
N ILE A 166 -23.64 -19.10 -12.52
CA ILE A 166 -22.53 -18.44 -11.81
C ILE A 166 -21.18 -18.99 -12.31
N LYS A 167 -21.03 -20.29 -12.40
CA LYS A 167 -19.87 -20.97 -12.95
C LYS A 167 -19.55 -20.50 -14.38
N ASP A 168 -20.54 -20.50 -15.25
CA ASP A 168 -20.40 -20.05 -16.64
C ASP A 168 -19.89 -18.61 -16.72
N ALA A 169 -20.35 -17.74 -15.82
CA ALA A 169 -19.88 -16.36 -15.75
C ALA A 169 -18.41 -16.29 -15.28
N ILE A 170 -18.02 -17.06 -14.26
CA ILE A 170 -16.64 -17.14 -13.77
C ILE A 170 -15.71 -17.59 -14.91
N ILE A 171 -16.11 -18.63 -15.67
CA ILE A 171 -15.31 -19.14 -16.78
C ILE A 171 -15.23 -18.10 -17.90
N LYS A 172 -16.37 -17.70 -18.47
CA LYS A 172 -16.43 -16.89 -19.70
C LYS A 172 -16.02 -15.43 -19.53
N LYS A 173 -16.41 -14.81 -18.40
CA LYS A 173 -16.15 -13.36 -18.15
C LYS A 173 -14.91 -13.12 -17.31
N GLY A 174 -14.48 -14.13 -16.54
CA GLY A 174 -13.28 -14.12 -15.73
C GLY A 174 -12.12 -14.82 -16.43
N ILE A 175 -12.07 -16.15 -16.32
CA ILE A 175 -10.90 -16.98 -16.67
C ILE A 175 -10.52 -16.85 -18.15
N ASP A 176 -11.47 -17.04 -19.09
CA ASP A 176 -11.21 -17.03 -20.52
C ASP A 176 -10.60 -15.71 -20.99
N THR A 177 -11.05 -14.57 -20.41
CA THR A 177 -10.54 -13.26 -20.77
C THR A 177 -9.07 -13.06 -20.42
N SER A 178 -8.54 -13.85 -19.48
CA SER A 178 -7.15 -13.82 -19.03
C SER A 178 -6.17 -14.48 -20.01
N PHE A 179 -6.66 -15.20 -21.01
CA PHE A 179 -5.84 -15.81 -22.06
C PHE A 179 -5.64 -14.91 -23.28
N SER A 180 -6.46 -13.85 -23.41
CA SER A 180 -6.24 -12.86 -24.47
C SER A 180 -4.98 -12.04 -24.21
N THR A 181 -4.12 -11.96 -25.23
CA THR A 181 -2.88 -11.15 -25.18
C THR A 181 -3.16 -9.66 -24.97
N ASP A 182 -4.33 -9.18 -25.39
CA ASP A 182 -4.74 -7.79 -25.21
C ASP A 182 -5.04 -7.46 -23.73
N ASN A 183 -5.34 -8.48 -22.91
CA ASN A 183 -5.82 -8.30 -21.54
C ASN A 183 -4.84 -8.83 -20.48
N ASN A 184 -3.75 -9.50 -20.83
CA ASN A 184 -2.93 -10.25 -19.88
C ASN A 184 -1.53 -9.69 -19.63
N SER A 185 -1.25 -8.46 -20.03
CA SER A 185 0.04 -7.78 -19.79
C SER A 185 0.44 -7.74 -18.30
N TRP A 186 -0.54 -7.83 -17.40
CA TRP A 186 -0.33 -7.90 -15.95
C TRP A 186 0.48 -9.16 -15.52
N LEU A 187 0.48 -10.23 -16.28
CA LEU A 187 1.29 -11.43 -15.99
C LEU A 187 2.79 -11.13 -15.92
N SER A 188 3.28 -10.14 -16.66
CA SER A 188 4.68 -9.72 -16.67
C SER A 188 4.96 -8.50 -15.78
N SER A 189 3.93 -7.90 -15.17
CA SER A 189 4.04 -6.71 -14.33
C SER A 189 4.76 -7.01 -13.02
N ARG A 190 5.47 -6.00 -12.48
CA ARG A 190 6.25 -6.11 -11.25
C ARG A 190 5.65 -5.25 -10.11
N HIS A 191 4.34 -5.04 -10.13
CA HIS A 191 3.58 -4.22 -9.18
C HIS A 191 2.22 -4.85 -8.88
N ASN A 192 1.41 -4.18 -8.08
CA ASN A 192 0.15 -4.69 -7.54
C ASN A 192 -0.83 -5.32 -8.54
N TRP A 193 -0.87 -4.86 -9.80
CA TRP A 193 -1.71 -5.47 -10.85
C TRP A 193 -1.47 -6.97 -11.01
N ASN A 194 -0.21 -7.38 -11.01
CA ASN A 194 0.14 -8.79 -11.10
C ASN A 194 -0.43 -9.59 -9.92
N GLN A 195 -0.28 -9.08 -8.69
CA GLN A 195 -0.76 -9.74 -7.47
C GLN A 195 -2.28 -9.88 -7.47
N VAL A 196 -3.00 -8.80 -7.78
CA VAL A 196 -4.46 -8.78 -7.80
C VAL A 196 -5.03 -9.68 -8.89
N CYS A 197 -4.50 -9.58 -10.11
CA CYS A 197 -5.01 -10.36 -11.23
C CYS A 197 -4.73 -11.86 -11.08
N ASN A 198 -3.53 -12.24 -10.63
CA ASN A 198 -3.23 -13.66 -10.37
C ASN A 198 -4.11 -14.23 -9.26
N ALA A 199 -4.35 -13.50 -8.18
CA ALA A 199 -5.24 -13.95 -7.10
C ALA A 199 -6.67 -14.16 -7.61
N GLY A 200 -7.23 -13.19 -8.33
CA GLY A 200 -8.58 -13.31 -8.88
C GLY A 200 -8.73 -14.51 -9.82
N MET A 201 -7.81 -14.67 -10.75
CA MET A 201 -7.83 -15.78 -11.70
C MET A 201 -7.66 -17.14 -11.01
N ALA A 202 -6.73 -17.25 -10.07
CA ALA A 202 -6.51 -18.48 -9.31
C ALA A 202 -7.75 -18.88 -8.48
N TYR A 203 -8.40 -17.91 -7.81
CA TYR A 203 -9.65 -18.17 -7.08
C TYR A 203 -10.75 -18.68 -8.00
N GLY A 204 -10.93 -18.02 -9.16
CA GLY A 204 -11.89 -18.48 -10.17
C GLY A 204 -11.61 -19.90 -10.62
N ALA A 205 -10.35 -20.19 -10.99
CA ALA A 205 -9.93 -21.50 -11.46
C ALA A 205 -10.10 -22.61 -10.42
N ILE A 206 -9.75 -22.32 -9.16
CA ILE A 206 -9.93 -23.26 -8.04
C ILE A 206 -11.42 -23.52 -7.82
N ALA A 207 -12.26 -22.47 -7.85
CA ALA A 207 -13.70 -22.60 -7.59
C ALA A 207 -14.44 -23.48 -8.61
N VAL A 208 -14.00 -23.48 -9.87
CA VAL A 208 -14.69 -24.22 -10.96
C VAL A 208 -13.85 -25.37 -11.54
N TYR A 209 -12.97 -25.93 -10.72
CA TYR A 209 -11.97 -26.93 -11.15
C TYR A 209 -12.60 -28.13 -11.87
N GLU A 210 -13.74 -28.65 -11.40
CA GLU A 210 -14.38 -29.85 -11.96
C GLU A 210 -14.76 -29.70 -13.43
N ASP A 211 -15.08 -28.47 -13.84
CA ASP A 211 -15.57 -28.18 -15.19
C ASP A 211 -14.45 -27.90 -16.18
N ILE A 212 -13.29 -27.42 -15.68
CA ILE A 212 -12.14 -27.00 -16.52
C ILE A 212 -10.80 -27.46 -15.90
N PRO A 213 -10.60 -28.73 -15.53
CA PRO A 213 -9.47 -29.15 -14.70
C PRO A 213 -8.09 -28.78 -15.30
N GLU A 214 -7.88 -28.95 -16.58
CA GLU A 214 -6.59 -28.63 -17.20
C GLU A 214 -6.32 -27.13 -17.30
N ILE A 215 -7.36 -26.34 -17.59
CA ILE A 215 -7.28 -24.88 -17.58
C ILE A 215 -7.04 -24.38 -16.15
N ALA A 216 -7.74 -24.94 -15.17
CA ALA A 216 -7.58 -24.56 -13.77
C ALA A 216 -6.16 -24.79 -13.27
N LYS A 217 -5.57 -25.97 -13.54
CA LYS A 217 -4.17 -26.26 -13.23
C LYS A 217 -3.21 -25.27 -13.91
N THR A 218 -3.45 -24.99 -15.20
CA THR A 218 -2.64 -24.03 -15.96
C THR A 218 -2.70 -22.62 -15.35
N VAL A 219 -3.88 -22.17 -14.94
CA VAL A 219 -4.07 -20.85 -14.33
C VAL A 219 -3.36 -20.74 -12.98
N VAL A 220 -3.49 -21.76 -12.12
CA VAL A 220 -2.83 -21.77 -10.81
C VAL A 220 -1.31 -21.85 -10.97
N ASP A 221 -0.79 -22.73 -11.82
CA ASP A 221 0.64 -22.89 -12.06
C ASP A 221 1.30 -21.62 -12.63
N ARG A 222 0.64 -20.98 -13.62
CA ARG A 222 1.13 -19.67 -14.13
C ARG A 222 1.08 -18.57 -13.06
N ALA A 223 0.07 -18.60 -12.17
CA ALA A 223 -0.04 -17.63 -11.09
C ALA A 223 1.13 -17.75 -10.11
N VAL A 224 1.53 -18.98 -9.72
CA VAL A 224 2.73 -19.22 -8.89
C VAL A 224 3.98 -18.61 -9.55
N SER A 225 4.18 -18.88 -10.84
CA SER A 225 5.33 -18.34 -11.59
C SER A 225 5.31 -16.82 -11.69
N SER A 226 4.14 -16.25 -11.97
CA SER A 226 3.95 -14.82 -12.28
C SER A 226 4.03 -13.95 -11.04
N ILE A 227 3.37 -14.35 -9.93
CA ILE A 227 3.29 -13.55 -8.71
C ILE A 227 4.65 -13.35 -8.03
N ALA A 228 5.60 -14.25 -8.30
CA ALA A 228 6.98 -14.10 -7.87
C ALA A 228 7.67 -12.83 -8.45
N LEU A 229 7.17 -12.26 -9.54
CA LEU A 229 7.76 -11.06 -10.16
C LEU A 229 7.61 -9.82 -9.27
N PRO A 230 6.39 -9.41 -8.85
CA PRO A 230 6.22 -8.29 -7.93
C PRO A 230 6.77 -8.60 -6.52
N MET A 231 6.82 -9.87 -6.10
CA MET A 231 7.34 -10.24 -4.79
C MET A 231 8.84 -9.93 -4.64
N LYS A 232 9.60 -9.83 -5.73
CA LYS A 232 11.01 -9.37 -5.70
C LYS A 232 11.16 -7.94 -5.18
N ALA A 233 10.09 -7.13 -5.24
CA ALA A 233 10.11 -5.75 -4.78
C ALA A 233 10.17 -5.60 -3.24
N TYR A 234 9.85 -6.66 -2.49
CA TYR A 234 9.98 -6.66 -1.03
C TYR A 234 11.43 -6.81 -0.55
N ALA A 235 12.33 -7.29 -1.43
CA ALA A 235 13.74 -7.44 -1.07
C ALA A 235 14.43 -6.07 -0.86
N PRO A 236 15.42 -5.97 0.06
CA PRO A 236 16.02 -7.07 0.84
C PRO A 236 15.30 -7.36 2.16
N ASP A 237 14.47 -6.45 2.70
CA ASP A 237 14.06 -6.40 4.11
C ASP A 237 12.60 -5.94 4.33
N GLY A 238 11.82 -5.85 3.28
CA GLY A 238 10.38 -5.58 3.34
C GLY A 238 9.96 -4.14 3.09
N ALA A 239 10.89 -3.20 2.90
CA ALA A 239 10.54 -1.83 2.51
C ALA A 239 9.83 -1.84 1.14
N TYR A 240 8.51 -1.61 1.16
CA TYR A 240 7.71 -1.66 -0.06
C TYR A 240 7.82 -0.37 -0.87
N PRO A 241 8.19 -0.44 -2.17
CA PRO A 241 8.58 0.75 -2.93
C PRO A 241 7.47 1.77 -3.14
N GLU A 242 6.22 1.34 -3.18
CA GLU A 242 5.07 2.18 -3.50
C GLU A 242 4.37 2.74 -2.25
N GLY A 243 4.94 2.54 -1.05
CA GLY A 243 4.44 3.08 0.20
C GLY A 243 3.29 2.28 0.84
N PHE A 244 2.77 2.83 1.93
CA PHE A 244 1.79 2.19 2.83
C PHE A 244 0.52 1.74 2.12
N THR A 245 -0.09 2.62 1.32
CA THR A 245 -1.39 2.35 0.68
C THR A 245 -1.31 1.21 -0.34
N TYR A 246 -0.27 1.19 -1.17
CA TYR A 246 -0.10 0.19 -2.23
C TYR A 246 0.37 -1.15 -1.70
N TRP A 247 1.16 -1.17 -0.61
CA TRP A 247 1.46 -2.41 0.10
C TRP A 247 0.17 -3.10 0.53
N SER A 248 -0.73 -2.37 1.15
CA SER A 248 -2.01 -2.91 1.64
C SER A 248 -2.83 -3.52 0.51
N TYR A 249 -2.89 -2.87 -0.66
CA TYR A 249 -3.68 -3.38 -1.79
C TYR A 249 -3.06 -4.62 -2.43
N GLY A 250 -1.82 -4.53 -2.92
CA GLY A 250 -1.17 -5.64 -3.63
C GLY A 250 -0.93 -6.85 -2.73
N THR A 251 -0.43 -6.60 -1.51
CA THR A 251 -0.11 -7.66 -0.56
C THR A 251 -1.35 -8.40 -0.09
N SER A 252 -2.50 -7.73 0.09
CA SER A 252 -3.74 -8.41 0.49
C SER A 252 -4.16 -9.48 -0.52
N PHE A 253 -4.10 -9.18 -1.82
CA PHE A 253 -4.42 -10.16 -2.85
C PHE A 253 -3.34 -11.24 -2.96
N ASN A 254 -2.07 -10.88 -2.76
CA ASN A 254 -1.01 -11.88 -2.67
C ASN A 254 -1.27 -12.89 -1.54
N ILE A 255 -1.65 -12.41 -0.35
CA ILE A 255 -1.98 -13.28 0.79
C ILE A 255 -3.24 -14.12 0.53
N LEU A 256 -4.26 -13.56 -0.11
CA LEU A 256 -5.42 -14.35 -0.54
C LEU A 256 -4.97 -15.54 -1.41
N PHE A 257 -4.12 -15.28 -2.41
CA PHE A 257 -3.56 -16.35 -3.25
C PHE A 257 -2.75 -17.37 -2.44
N LEU A 258 -1.79 -16.91 -1.62
CA LEU A 258 -0.95 -17.79 -0.79
C LEU A 258 -1.78 -18.66 0.16
N SER A 259 -2.76 -18.05 0.83
CA SER A 259 -3.65 -18.77 1.75
C SER A 259 -4.46 -19.87 1.04
N ALA A 260 -4.95 -19.60 -0.18
CA ALA A 260 -5.71 -20.59 -0.94
C ALA A 260 -4.83 -21.76 -1.36
N VAL A 261 -3.66 -21.50 -1.97
CA VAL A 261 -2.78 -22.59 -2.44
C VAL A 261 -2.16 -23.36 -1.29
N GLU A 262 -1.80 -22.71 -0.18
CA GLU A 262 -1.24 -23.37 1.00
C GLU A 262 -2.25 -24.34 1.64
N LYS A 263 -3.51 -23.91 1.79
CA LYS A 263 -4.56 -24.77 2.33
C LYS A 263 -4.90 -25.93 1.39
N LEU A 264 -4.91 -25.69 0.08
CA LEU A 264 -5.30 -26.66 -0.92
C LEU A 264 -4.21 -27.68 -1.22
N PHE A 265 -2.96 -27.23 -1.37
CA PHE A 265 -1.84 -28.08 -1.79
C PHE A 265 -0.83 -28.35 -0.68
N HIS A 266 -1.06 -27.86 0.54
CA HIS A 266 -0.14 -27.94 1.68
C HIS A 266 1.25 -27.34 1.39
N THR A 267 1.31 -26.41 0.44
CA THR A 267 2.52 -25.66 0.06
C THR A 267 2.15 -24.30 -0.53
N ASP A 268 2.94 -23.29 -0.24
CA ASP A 268 2.90 -21.99 -0.90
C ASP A 268 3.97 -21.88 -2.00
N PHE A 269 4.56 -22.99 -2.41
CA PHE A 269 5.61 -23.10 -3.42
C PHE A 269 6.86 -22.25 -3.10
N GLY A 270 7.11 -21.98 -1.82
CA GLY A 270 8.23 -21.19 -1.33
C GLY A 270 8.06 -19.67 -1.49
N LEU A 271 6.88 -19.21 -1.90
CA LEU A 271 6.62 -17.80 -2.15
C LEU A 271 6.71 -16.95 -0.87
N SER A 272 6.16 -17.41 0.25
CA SER A 272 6.27 -16.67 1.52
C SER A 272 7.70 -16.53 2.02
N SER A 273 8.58 -17.46 1.63
CA SER A 273 10.01 -17.43 1.97
C SER A 273 10.84 -16.51 1.09
N MET A 274 10.24 -15.85 0.09
CA MET A 274 10.95 -14.89 -0.75
C MET A 274 11.50 -13.74 0.10
N LYS A 275 12.74 -13.36 -0.19
CA LYS A 275 13.48 -12.37 0.59
C LYS A 275 12.71 -11.06 0.75
N GLY A 276 12.52 -10.64 2.00
CA GLY A 276 11.84 -9.41 2.38
C GLY A 276 10.31 -9.51 2.45
N PHE A 277 9.69 -10.61 2.00
CA PHE A 277 8.23 -10.68 1.97
C PHE A 277 7.62 -10.70 3.39
N LEU A 278 7.97 -11.66 4.23
CA LEU A 278 7.50 -11.69 5.61
C LEU A 278 7.93 -10.45 6.41
N PRO A 279 9.21 -9.98 6.34
CA PRO A 279 9.61 -8.74 7.00
C PRO A 279 8.82 -7.49 6.60
N SER A 280 8.07 -7.51 5.49
CA SER A 280 7.25 -6.37 5.06
C SER A 280 6.09 -6.04 6.02
N ALA A 281 5.72 -6.96 6.91
CA ALA A 281 4.80 -6.66 8.00
C ALA A 281 5.39 -5.64 8.99
N TYR A 282 6.69 -5.72 9.27
CA TYR A 282 7.37 -4.70 10.09
C TYR A 282 7.43 -3.34 9.38
N PHE A 283 7.58 -3.31 8.05
CA PHE A 283 7.47 -2.07 7.30
C PHE A 283 6.15 -1.38 7.59
N ILE A 284 5.02 -2.08 7.41
CA ILE A 284 3.69 -1.49 7.63
C ILE A 284 3.53 -0.98 9.06
N GLU A 285 3.92 -1.76 10.05
CA GLU A 285 3.79 -1.37 11.46
C GLU A 285 4.64 -0.12 11.76
N ASN A 286 5.87 -0.04 11.22
CA ASN A 286 6.76 1.10 11.40
C ASN A 286 6.35 2.36 10.61
N MET A 287 5.49 2.22 9.59
CA MET A 287 4.94 3.37 8.87
C MET A 287 3.75 4.02 9.59
N ILE A 288 3.19 3.41 10.64
CA ILE A 288 2.10 4.01 11.41
C ILE A 288 2.69 4.87 12.52
N THR A 289 2.28 6.14 12.55
CA THR A 289 2.80 7.16 13.44
C THR A 289 2.03 7.21 14.78
N PRO A 290 2.51 7.94 15.80
CA PRO A 290 1.78 8.13 17.07
C PRO A 290 0.38 8.72 16.90
N SER A 291 0.17 9.64 15.95
CA SER A 291 -1.16 10.21 15.62
C SER A 291 -2.10 9.20 14.96
N LYS A 292 -1.63 7.98 14.63
CA LYS A 292 -2.34 6.92 13.91
C LYS A 292 -2.61 7.24 12.43
N GLU A 293 -1.84 8.13 11.87
CA GLU A 293 -1.72 8.35 10.44
C GLU A 293 -0.56 7.50 9.89
N SER A 294 -0.44 7.36 8.56
CA SER A 294 0.73 6.72 7.97
C SER A 294 1.86 7.72 7.70
N PHE A 295 3.10 7.26 7.74
CA PHE A 295 4.19 7.95 7.06
C PHE A 295 3.95 7.82 5.56
N ASN A 296 3.29 8.82 5.02
CA ASN A 296 2.96 8.90 3.61
C ASN A 296 4.13 9.49 2.82
N TYR A 297 4.37 8.94 1.65
CA TYR A 297 5.30 9.43 0.64
C TYR A 297 4.87 8.96 -0.75
N GLY A 298 5.31 9.63 -1.81
CA GLY A 298 4.86 9.34 -3.16
C GLY A 298 3.33 9.39 -3.27
N ASP A 299 2.75 8.47 -4.03
CA ASP A 299 1.29 8.38 -4.21
C ASP A 299 0.56 7.73 -3.01
N SER A 300 1.18 7.62 -1.84
CA SER A 300 0.53 7.10 -0.63
C SER A 300 -0.15 8.20 0.18
N GLY A 301 -1.42 7.98 0.55
CA GLY A 301 -2.14 8.88 1.47
C GLY A 301 -1.75 8.65 2.93
N ASP A 302 -2.16 9.57 3.81
CA ASP A 302 -1.90 9.55 5.25
C ASP A 302 -2.89 8.71 6.08
N ALA A 303 -4.04 8.35 5.51
CA ALA A 303 -5.07 7.61 6.21
C ALA A 303 -4.65 6.17 6.51
N THR A 304 -4.91 5.72 7.73
CA THR A 304 -4.76 4.31 8.14
C THR A 304 -6.13 3.64 8.26
N SER A 305 -6.14 2.33 8.06
CA SER A 305 -7.34 1.50 8.19
C SER A 305 -7.00 0.15 8.80
N LEU A 306 -8.03 -0.58 9.24
CA LEU A 306 -7.87 -1.97 9.64
C LEU A 306 -7.37 -2.79 8.44
N ASN A 307 -6.28 -3.51 8.63
CA ASN A 307 -5.65 -4.33 7.60
C ASN A 307 -5.70 -5.83 7.96
N PRO A 308 -6.68 -6.57 7.44
CA PRO A 308 -6.83 -8.01 7.70
C PRO A 308 -5.57 -8.83 7.39
N THR A 309 -4.80 -8.41 6.39
CA THR A 309 -3.62 -9.11 5.89
C THR A 309 -2.54 -9.29 6.97
N LEU A 310 -2.40 -8.33 7.89
CA LEU A 310 -1.42 -8.41 8.97
C LEU A 310 -1.70 -9.58 9.94
N PHE A 311 -2.94 -10.05 10.04
CA PHE A 311 -3.27 -11.21 10.85
C PHE A 311 -2.68 -12.50 10.26
N TRP A 312 -2.66 -12.63 8.93
CA TRP A 312 -1.94 -13.73 8.28
C TRP A 312 -0.43 -13.67 8.54
N PHE A 313 0.17 -12.46 8.46
CA PHE A 313 1.59 -12.30 8.76
C PHE A 313 1.92 -12.64 10.20
N ALA A 314 1.11 -12.19 11.16
CA ALA A 314 1.32 -12.44 12.58
C ALA A 314 1.28 -13.94 12.88
N ASP A 315 0.33 -14.68 12.30
CA ASP A 315 0.22 -16.12 12.42
C ASP A 315 1.42 -16.82 11.76
N LYS A 316 1.73 -16.50 10.51
CA LYS A 316 2.82 -17.10 9.74
C LYS A 316 4.21 -16.86 10.34
N MET A 317 4.42 -15.71 10.97
CA MET A 317 5.69 -15.33 11.61
C MET A 317 5.76 -15.73 13.08
N HIS A 318 4.64 -16.16 13.68
CA HIS A 318 4.49 -16.34 15.13
C HIS A 318 4.92 -15.08 15.92
N ASP A 319 4.58 -13.88 15.37
CA ASP A 319 4.92 -12.60 15.95
C ASP A 319 3.73 -11.65 15.92
N SER A 320 3.02 -11.55 17.03
CA SER A 320 1.86 -10.66 17.17
C SER A 320 2.21 -9.19 17.33
N THR A 321 3.48 -8.81 17.47
CA THR A 321 3.89 -7.40 17.59
C THR A 321 3.58 -6.60 16.33
N VAL A 322 3.52 -7.24 15.16
CA VAL A 322 3.10 -6.63 13.90
C VAL A 322 1.61 -6.25 13.85
N LEU A 323 0.86 -6.63 14.88
CA LEU A 323 -0.56 -6.27 15.05
C LEU A 323 -0.79 -5.12 16.04
N TRP A 324 0.26 -4.51 16.61
CA TRP A 324 0.11 -3.49 17.65
C TRP A 324 -0.82 -2.34 17.24
N SER A 325 -0.60 -1.78 16.07
CA SER A 325 -1.44 -0.69 15.55
C SER A 325 -2.85 -1.17 15.18
N GLN A 326 -3.00 -2.41 14.70
CA GLN A 326 -4.30 -3.01 14.38
C GLN A 326 -5.12 -3.27 15.65
N TYR A 327 -4.48 -3.77 16.71
CA TYR A 327 -5.12 -3.94 18.01
C TYR A 327 -5.63 -2.61 18.56
N HIS A 328 -4.83 -1.55 18.49
CA HIS A 328 -5.28 -0.21 18.86
C HIS A 328 -6.42 0.31 18.00
N TYR A 329 -6.38 0.05 16.69
CA TYR A 329 -7.47 0.39 15.79
C TYR A 329 -8.77 -0.31 16.21
N LEU A 330 -8.74 -1.60 16.44
CA LEU A 330 -9.88 -2.40 16.87
C LEU A 330 -10.43 -1.96 18.23
N THR A 331 -9.57 -1.63 19.19
CA THR A 331 -9.98 -1.22 20.54
C THR A 331 -10.56 0.19 20.59
N LYS A 332 -10.02 1.14 19.82
CA LYS A 332 -10.36 2.57 19.91
C LYS A 332 -11.41 3.02 18.90
N LYS A 333 -11.45 2.43 17.71
CA LYS A 333 -12.38 2.84 16.65
C LYS A 333 -13.72 2.12 16.78
N LYS A 334 -14.81 2.80 16.37
CA LYS A 334 -16.14 2.17 16.25
C LYS A 334 -16.15 1.19 15.08
N GLY A 335 -17.04 0.20 15.10
CA GLY A 335 -17.20 -0.77 14.02
C GLY A 335 -17.43 -0.13 12.64
N SER A 336 -18.19 0.97 12.59
CA SER A 336 -18.42 1.73 11.35
C SER A 336 -17.14 2.20 10.65
N SER A 337 -16.03 2.35 11.38
CA SER A 337 -14.75 2.78 10.80
C SER A 337 -14.10 1.72 9.91
N PHE A 338 -14.49 0.45 10.00
CA PHE A 338 -13.95 -0.64 9.20
C PHE A 338 -15.02 -1.49 8.49
N ALA A 339 -16.29 -1.10 8.61
CA ALA A 339 -17.43 -1.75 7.98
C ALA A 339 -17.34 -1.80 6.44
N GLY A 340 -16.63 -0.85 5.82
CA GLY A 340 -16.38 -0.80 4.38
C GLY A 340 -15.18 -1.65 3.89
N ASN A 341 -14.47 -2.34 4.80
CA ASN A 341 -13.32 -3.15 4.40
C ASN A 341 -13.80 -4.44 3.70
N ARG A 342 -13.63 -4.51 2.37
CA ARG A 342 -14.19 -5.59 1.54
C ARG A 342 -13.66 -6.99 1.83
N ILE A 343 -12.51 -7.09 2.52
CA ILE A 343 -11.92 -8.38 2.92
C ILE A 343 -11.95 -8.60 4.44
N LEU A 344 -12.80 -7.88 5.17
CA LEU A 344 -12.90 -8.01 6.62
C LEU A 344 -13.14 -9.46 7.08
N PRO A 345 -13.97 -10.30 6.41
CA PRO A 345 -14.15 -11.69 6.81
C PRO A 345 -12.85 -12.52 6.80
N ALA A 346 -11.89 -12.17 5.95
CA ALA A 346 -10.57 -12.83 5.94
C ALA A 346 -9.80 -12.65 7.26
N LEU A 347 -10.02 -11.54 7.96
CA LEU A 347 -9.42 -11.30 9.28
C LEU A 347 -9.85 -12.37 10.28
N MET A 348 -11.14 -12.77 10.29
CA MET A 348 -11.67 -13.82 11.17
C MET A 348 -11.02 -15.16 10.89
N ILE A 349 -10.67 -15.42 9.63
CA ILE A 349 -10.08 -16.67 9.17
C ILE A 349 -8.58 -16.71 9.49
N TRP A 350 -7.85 -15.66 9.12
CA TRP A 350 -6.39 -15.57 9.32
C TRP A 350 -6.00 -15.38 10.78
N GLY A 351 -6.87 -14.71 11.55
CA GLY A 351 -6.59 -14.43 12.95
C GLY A 351 -7.11 -15.48 13.94
N LYS A 352 -7.75 -16.57 13.47
CA LYS A 352 -8.41 -17.55 14.34
C LYS A 352 -7.50 -18.16 15.43
N ASP A 353 -6.19 -18.24 15.16
CA ASP A 353 -5.19 -18.78 16.07
C ASP A 353 -4.49 -17.70 16.92
N ILE A 354 -4.87 -16.41 16.77
CA ILE A 354 -4.23 -15.27 17.45
C ILE A 354 -4.98 -14.91 18.74
N ASP A 355 -4.24 -14.83 19.84
CA ASP A 355 -4.72 -14.30 21.11
C ASP A 355 -4.61 -12.75 21.12
N LEU A 356 -5.73 -12.06 20.90
CA LEU A 356 -5.79 -10.60 20.86
C LEU A 356 -5.46 -9.94 22.21
N ASP A 357 -5.58 -10.67 23.32
CA ASP A 357 -5.32 -10.13 24.67
C ASP A 357 -3.81 -10.13 25.01
N ARG A 358 -2.98 -10.74 24.15
CA ARG A 358 -1.52 -10.85 24.32
C ARG A 358 -0.69 -10.06 23.33
N ILE A 359 -1.30 -9.14 22.58
CA ILE A 359 -0.56 -8.30 21.63
C ILE A 359 0.27 -7.27 22.38
N LEU A 360 1.58 -7.30 22.17
CA LEU A 360 2.55 -6.38 22.77
C LEU A 360 3.08 -5.38 21.74
N PRO A 361 3.54 -4.18 22.19
CA PRO A 361 4.19 -3.24 21.29
C PRO A 361 5.52 -3.81 20.76
N PRO A 362 5.96 -3.40 19.56
CA PRO A 362 7.30 -3.69 19.10
C PRO A 362 8.36 -3.18 20.07
N SER A 363 9.48 -3.90 20.18
CA SER A 363 10.56 -3.56 21.11
C SER A 363 11.56 -2.54 20.58
N ARG A 364 11.63 -2.35 19.25
CA ARG A 364 12.57 -1.44 18.60
C ARG A 364 11.91 -0.13 18.24
N ASN A 365 12.60 0.98 18.54
CA ASN A 365 12.14 2.33 18.23
C ASN A 365 12.72 2.91 16.92
N LEU A 366 13.72 2.25 16.37
CA LEU A 366 14.33 2.59 15.08
C LEU A 366 14.14 1.41 14.12
N TRP A 367 13.65 1.72 12.92
CA TRP A 367 13.54 0.76 11.83
C TRP A 367 14.07 1.38 10.53
N VAL A 368 14.78 0.59 9.76
CA VAL A 368 15.30 0.98 8.43
C VAL A 368 15.05 -0.15 7.47
N GLY A 369 14.42 0.18 6.36
CA GLY A 369 14.28 -0.70 5.22
C GLY A 369 15.01 -0.13 4.01
N GLN A 370 15.72 -1.01 3.32
CA GLN A 370 16.44 -0.71 2.07
C GLN A 370 15.60 -1.21 0.88
N GLY A 371 16.13 -1.23 -0.31
CA GLY A 371 15.42 -1.71 -1.50
C GLY A 371 15.25 -0.63 -2.55
N VAL A 372 14.14 -0.67 -3.29
CA VAL A 372 13.87 0.29 -4.38
C VAL A 372 13.61 1.69 -3.83
N THR A 373 12.89 1.76 -2.72
CA THR A 373 12.59 3.00 -2.00
C THR A 373 12.98 2.82 -0.54
N PRO A 374 14.25 3.06 -0.18
CA PRO A 374 14.69 2.97 1.20
C PRO A 374 14.01 4.02 2.05
N VAL A 375 13.54 3.60 3.22
CA VAL A 375 12.89 4.45 4.22
C VAL A 375 13.36 4.08 5.61
N GLY A 376 13.39 5.04 6.51
CA GLY A 376 13.66 4.80 7.91
C GLY A 376 12.68 5.56 8.79
N SER A 377 12.36 4.99 9.94
CA SER A 377 11.52 5.60 10.96
C SER A 377 12.16 5.49 12.33
N MET A 378 11.98 6.52 13.13
CA MET A 378 12.42 6.63 14.51
C MET A 378 11.26 7.10 15.36
N ARG A 379 11.14 6.57 16.59
CA ARG A 379 10.15 7.03 17.57
C ARG A 379 10.68 6.96 18.99
N THR A 380 10.17 7.79 19.87
CA THR A 380 10.56 7.74 21.29
C THR A 380 9.73 6.74 22.09
N SER A 381 8.54 6.36 21.59
CA SER A 381 7.66 5.38 22.25
C SER A 381 6.64 4.81 21.27
N TRP A 382 6.23 3.56 21.50
CA TRP A 382 5.10 2.91 20.83
C TRP A 382 3.77 3.16 21.53
N THR A 383 3.80 3.49 22.81
CA THR A 383 2.61 3.56 23.67
C THR A 383 2.19 5.00 24.02
N ASP A 384 3.10 5.97 23.90
CA ASP A 384 2.80 7.37 24.16
C ASP A 384 2.25 8.05 22.88
N PRO A 385 1.01 8.56 22.89
CA PRO A 385 0.45 9.29 21.75
C PRO A 385 1.13 10.63 21.47
N ASN A 386 1.92 11.15 22.43
CA ASN A 386 2.70 12.37 22.28
C ASN A 386 4.15 12.10 21.88
N ALA A 387 4.51 10.85 21.61
CA ALA A 387 5.87 10.47 21.23
C ALA A 387 6.38 11.27 20.02
N ILE A 388 7.67 11.54 19.99
CA ILE A 388 8.32 12.05 18.79
C ILE A 388 8.41 10.89 17.78
N PHE A 389 8.05 11.19 16.54
CA PHE A 389 8.22 10.32 15.39
C PHE A 389 8.90 11.09 14.26
N VAL A 390 9.83 10.44 13.58
CA VAL A 390 10.46 10.96 12.37
C VAL A 390 10.53 9.84 11.35
N GLY A 391 10.06 10.12 10.14
CA GLY A 391 10.25 9.27 8.98
C GLY A 391 11.13 9.97 7.95
N LEU A 392 12.08 9.26 7.34
CA LEU A 392 12.94 9.75 6.26
C LEU A 392 12.77 8.85 5.03
N LYS A 393 12.51 9.46 3.87
CA LYS A 393 12.36 8.77 2.59
C LYS A 393 13.56 9.05 1.67
N THR A 394 14.08 8.00 1.06
CA THR A 394 15.15 8.05 0.05
C THR A 394 14.75 7.24 -1.20
N GLY A 395 15.68 6.74 -1.98
CA GLY A 395 15.42 5.99 -3.21
C GLY A 395 15.59 6.82 -4.47
N ARG A 396 14.67 6.72 -5.41
CA ARG A 396 14.70 7.52 -6.65
C ARG A 396 13.32 8.02 -7.03
N ALA A 397 13.24 9.22 -7.57
CA ALA A 397 11.98 9.84 -8.00
C ALA A 397 11.30 9.09 -9.15
N GLY A 398 12.05 8.47 -10.06
CA GLY A 398 11.51 7.70 -11.18
C GLY A 398 10.98 6.31 -10.84
N ALA A 399 10.90 5.90 -9.55
CA ALA A 399 10.23 4.66 -9.14
C ALA A 399 8.72 4.73 -9.38
N ASN A 400 8.05 3.57 -9.43
CA ASN A 400 6.60 3.54 -9.58
C ASN A 400 5.92 4.22 -8.40
N HIS A 401 4.88 5.03 -8.67
CA HIS A 401 4.16 5.81 -7.65
C HIS A 401 5.03 6.73 -6.77
N SER A 402 6.27 7.04 -7.17
CA SER A 402 7.15 7.93 -6.43
C SER A 402 6.99 9.39 -6.87
N HIS A 403 7.41 10.29 -5.99
CA HIS A 403 7.53 11.73 -6.24
C HIS A 403 9.00 12.16 -6.26
N MET A 404 9.28 13.42 -6.60
CA MET A 404 10.58 14.06 -6.35
C MET A 404 10.68 14.49 -4.88
N ASP A 405 10.57 13.50 -3.99
CA ASP A 405 10.53 13.63 -2.53
C ASP A 405 11.74 12.97 -1.84
N ILE A 406 12.86 12.86 -2.58
CA ILE A 406 14.09 12.25 -2.07
C ILE A 406 14.69 13.13 -0.98
N GLY A 407 14.97 12.53 0.19
CA GLY A 407 15.40 13.24 1.38
C GLY A 407 14.26 13.93 2.15
N SER A 408 13.00 13.77 1.73
CA SER A 408 11.85 14.26 2.47
C SER A 408 11.65 13.48 3.78
N PHE A 409 11.15 14.19 4.79
CA PHE A 409 10.86 13.64 6.11
C PHE A 409 9.49 14.09 6.59
N ILE A 410 8.88 13.31 7.48
CA ILE A 410 7.76 13.76 8.31
C ILE A 410 8.19 13.80 9.77
N MET A 411 7.52 14.63 10.58
CA MET A 411 7.83 14.75 12.00
C MET A 411 6.56 14.97 12.81
N GLU A 412 6.39 14.17 13.87
CA GLU A 412 5.35 14.33 14.87
C GLU A 412 5.94 14.52 16.26
N ALA A 413 5.28 15.30 17.09
CA ALA A 413 5.54 15.44 18.52
C ALA A 413 4.32 16.03 19.22
N ASP A 414 4.11 15.70 20.47
CA ASP A 414 3.01 16.22 21.30
C ASP A 414 1.61 15.98 20.69
N GLY A 415 1.45 14.92 19.88
CA GLY A 415 0.22 14.56 19.19
C GLY A 415 -0.09 15.42 17.95
N VAL A 416 0.89 16.15 17.43
CA VAL A 416 0.78 17.01 16.24
C VAL A 416 1.78 16.56 15.17
N ARG A 417 1.34 16.48 13.91
CA ARG A 417 2.22 16.30 12.75
C ARG A 417 2.70 17.66 12.26
N TRP A 418 3.91 18.04 12.63
CA TRP A 418 4.52 19.33 12.36
C TRP A 418 5.12 19.47 10.96
N ALA A 419 5.77 18.41 10.49
CA ALA A 419 6.21 18.28 9.10
C ALA A 419 5.31 17.25 8.42
N ILE A 420 4.55 17.67 7.41
CA ILE A 420 3.58 16.84 6.69
C ILE A 420 4.09 16.54 5.28
N ASP A 421 3.48 15.53 4.64
CA ASP A 421 3.53 15.34 3.19
C ASP A 421 2.13 15.55 2.60
N LEU A 422 2.03 16.19 1.43
CA LEU A 422 0.75 16.50 0.79
C LEU A 422 0.07 15.27 0.18
N GLY A 423 0.82 14.18 -0.01
CA GLY A 423 0.32 13.00 -0.71
C GLY A 423 -0.02 13.25 -2.18
N PRO A 424 -0.72 12.31 -2.83
CA PRO A 424 -1.06 12.43 -4.24
C PRO A 424 -2.19 13.43 -4.50
N GLN A 425 -2.34 13.78 -5.77
CA GLN A 425 -3.55 14.36 -6.34
C GLN A 425 -4.40 13.25 -6.96
N ASP A 426 -5.72 13.44 -7.05
CA ASP A 426 -6.62 12.50 -7.73
C ASP A 426 -6.22 12.30 -9.20
N TYR A 427 -5.99 11.04 -9.58
CA TYR A 427 -5.53 10.72 -10.93
C TYR A 427 -6.54 11.06 -12.00
N THR A 428 -7.83 10.86 -11.73
CA THR A 428 -8.89 11.14 -12.70
C THR A 428 -8.92 12.61 -13.06
N SER A 429 -8.69 13.50 -12.08
CA SER A 429 -8.63 14.94 -12.32
C SER A 429 -7.51 15.35 -13.28
N LEU A 430 -6.39 14.64 -13.27
CA LEU A 430 -5.23 14.90 -14.13
C LEU A 430 -5.36 14.20 -15.49
N GLU A 431 -5.77 12.93 -15.51
CA GLU A 431 -5.96 12.15 -16.73
C GLU A 431 -7.04 12.76 -17.63
N THR A 432 -8.13 13.30 -17.07
CA THR A 432 -9.23 13.90 -17.82
C THR A 432 -8.82 15.13 -18.63
N ILE A 433 -7.82 15.86 -18.16
CA ILE A 433 -7.29 17.03 -18.87
C ILE A 433 -6.07 16.71 -19.73
N GLY A 434 -5.72 15.42 -19.86
CA GLY A 434 -4.66 14.93 -20.77
C GLY A 434 -3.23 15.02 -20.21
N ILE A 435 -3.03 15.14 -18.90
CA ILE A 435 -1.70 15.05 -18.28
C ILE A 435 -1.15 13.63 -18.47
N ASP A 436 0.04 13.50 -19.04
CA ASP A 436 0.79 12.23 -19.15
C ASP A 436 1.38 11.85 -17.79
N LEU A 437 0.47 11.42 -16.91
CA LEU A 437 0.76 11.18 -15.48
C LEU A 437 1.73 10.02 -15.25
N TRP A 438 1.73 9.02 -16.13
CA TRP A 438 2.47 7.77 -15.95
C TRP A 438 3.85 7.77 -16.61
N ASN A 439 4.19 8.81 -17.33
CA ASN A 439 5.51 9.06 -17.85
C ASN A 439 6.43 9.56 -16.71
N ARG A 440 7.52 8.85 -16.48
CA ARG A 440 8.48 9.12 -15.39
C ARG A 440 9.86 9.56 -15.89
N LYS A 441 9.97 10.00 -17.13
CA LYS A 441 11.18 10.63 -17.66
C LYS A 441 11.38 11.99 -17.01
N GLN A 442 12.60 12.53 -17.05
CA GLN A 442 12.98 13.78 -16.38
C GLN A 442 12.15 15.00 -16.82
N ASP A 443 11.75 15.04 -18.07
CA ASP A 443 10.98 16.10 -18.71
C ASP A 443 9.46 15.86 -18.76
N SER A 444 8.97 14.88 -18.02
CA SER A 444 7.57 14.50 -18.00
C SER A 444 6.68 15.55 -17.34
N GLN A 445 5.45 15.70 -17.87
CA GLN A 445 4.37 16.49 -17.29
C GLN A 445 4.00 16.07 -15.85
N ARG A 446 4.29 14.81 -15.44
CA ARG A 446 4.11 14.37 -14.06
C ARG A 446 4.79 15.31 -13.07
N TRP A 447 5.97 15.79 -13.40
CA TRP A 447 6.76 16.66 -12.51
C TRP A 447 6.36 18.14 -12.57
N ASP A 448 5.39 18.51 -13.39
CA ASP A 448 4.77 19.83 -13.38
C ASP A 448 3.59 19.90 -12.40
N VAL A 449 3.05 18.74 -11.99
CA VAL A 449 2.05 18.65 -10.94
C VAL A 449 2.70 19.04 -9.61
N TYR A 450 2.11 20.01 -8.91
CA TYR A 450 2.68 20.63 -7.72
C TYR A 450 3.08 19.64 -6.65
N ARG A 451 2.20 18.67 -6.32
CA ARG A 451 2.44 17.66 -5.28
C ARG A 451 3.47 16.61 -5.64
N TYR A 452 3.99 16.57 -6.89
CA TYR A 452 4.86 15.51 -7.38
C TYR A 452 6.31 15.94 -7.56
N ASN A 453 6.60 17.25 -7.46
CA ASN A 453 7.96 17.79 -7.57
C ASN A 453 8.53 18.18 -6.20
N ASN A 454 9.85 18.41 -6.15
CA ASN A 454 10.58 18.67 -4.90
C ASN A 454 10.29 20.03 -4.25
N PHE A 455 9.53 20.91 -4.88
CA PHE A 455 9.20 22.22 -4.29
C PHE A 455 8.08 22.16 -3.26
N SER A 456 7.34 21.04 -3.21
CA SER A 456 6.22 20.83 -2.29
C SER A 456 6.47 19.74 -1.23
N HIS A 457 7.72 19.31 -1.09
CA HIS A 457 8.14 18.28 -0.12
C HIS A 457 9.15 18.85 0.89
N ASN A 458 9.40 18.11 1.98
CA ASN A 458 10.32 18.49 3.06
C ASN A 458 11.77 18.18 2.67
N THR A 459 12.25 18.80 1.59
CA THR A 459 13.54 18.51 1.00
C THR A 459 14.22 19.77 0.46
N LEU A 460 15.20 19.60 -0.38
CA LEU A 460 16.05 20.67 -0.92
C LEU A 460 15.73 20.95 -2.38
N ALA A 461 16.01 22.16 -2.82
CA ALA A 461 16.11 22.53 -4.23
C ALA A 461 17.34 23.43 -4.43
N PHE A 462 18.05 23.23 -5.54
CA PHE A 462 19.21 24.00 -5.93
C PHE A 462 18.92 24.72 -7.25
N ASP A 463 19.15 26.03 -7.32
CA ASP A 463 18.90 26.87 -8.50
C ASP A 463 17.49 26.70 -9.10
N GLN A 464 16.47 26.43 -8.26
CA GLN A 464 15.10 26.06 -8.64
C GLN A 464 15.04 24.79 -9.52
N GLY A 465 16.04 23.91 -9.41
CA GLY A 465 16.12 22.66 -10.14
C GLY A 465 15.23 21.55 -9.55
N LYS A 466 14.71 20.69 -10.43
CA LYS A 466 14.03 19.46 -10.06
C LYS A 466 15.06 18.37 -9.72
N GLN A 467 14.68 17.39 -8.88
CA GLN A 467 15.52 16.23 -8.59
C GLN A 467 15.73 15.36 -9.84
N ASP A 468 16.88 14.68 -9.93
CA ASP A 468 17.16 13.69 -10.98
C ASP A 468 16.31 12.44 -10.77
N VAL A 469 15.50 12.08 -11.77
CA VAL A 469 14.58 10.92 -11.67
C VAL A 469 15.30 9.58 -11.65
N GLY A 470 16.53 9.51 -12.17
CA GLY A 470 17.37 8.31 -12.18
C GLY A 470 18.28 8.19 -10.95
N GLY A 471 18.47 9.30 -10.23
CA GLY A 471 19.37 9.36 -9.10
C GLY A 471 18.90 8.52 -7.93
N TYR A 472 19.59 7.41 -7.65
CA TYR A 472 19.26 6.53 -6.53
C TYR A 472 20.07 6.90 -5.28
N THR A 473 19.38 6.98 -4.16
CA THR A 473 19.91 7.24 -2.82
C THR A 473 19.49 6.15 -1.84
N ARG A 474 20.20 6.02 -0.72
CA ARG A 474 19.89 5.05 0.33
C ARG A 474 20.18 5.63 1.70
N ILE A 475 19.70 4.99 2.76
CA ILE A 475 20.13 5.28 4.11
C ILE A 475 21.50 4.65 4.31
N ASN A 476 22.54 5.49 4.45
CA ASN A 476 23.94 5.09 4.48
C ASN A 476 24.39 4.68 5.88
N SER A 477 23.93 5.38 6.92
CA SER A 477 24.14 5.01 8.31
C SER A 477 22.93 5.32 9.16
N TYR A 478 22.78 4.57 10.23
CA TYR A 478 21.71 4.75 11.23
C TYR A 478 22.15 4.14 12.56
N GLY A 479 21.60 4.63 13.65
CA GLY A 479 21.92 4.15 14.99
C GLY A 479 20.89 4.57 16.03
N ASP A 480 20.84 3.79 17.11
CA ASP A 480 20.01 4.01 18.29
C ASP A 480 20.92 3.91 19.52
N SER A 481 21.69 4.96 19.76
CA SER A 481 22.50 5.09 20.96
C SER A 481 21.76 5.89 22.03
N PRO A 482 22.08 5.74 23.33
CA PRO A 482 21.39 6.44 24.40
C PRO A 482 21.32 7.95 24.16
N GLY A 483 20.11 8.47 23.99
CA GLY A 483 19.86 9.89 23.74
C GLY A 483 20.11 10.35 22.29
N PHE A 484 20.45 9.46 21.35
CA PHE A 484 20.71 9.85 19.97
C PHE A 484 20.33 8.75 18.97
N MET A 485 19.10 8.84 18.44
CA MET A 485 18.69 8.02 17.29
C MET A 485 18.89 8.81 16.01
N HIS A 486 19.42 8.19 14.96
CA HIS A 486 19.69 8.92 13.71
C HIS A 486 19.57 8.07 12.45
N LEU A 487 19.33 8.78 11.34
CA LEU A 487 19.36 8.30 9.97
C LEU A 487 20.20 9.28 9.14
N VAL A 488 21.12 8.77 8.31
CA VAL A 488 21.96 9.58 7.42
C VAL A 488 21.89 9.04 6.00
N SER A 489 21.73 9.92 5.02
CA SER A 489 21.66 9.60 3.61
C SER A 489 22.55 10.52 2.77
N ASP A 490 23.23 9.93 1.80
CA ASP A 490 23.85 10.64 0.69
C ASP A 490 22.79 10.91 -0.39
N LEU A 491 22.42 12.17 -0.56
CA LEU A 491 21.44 12.64 -1.53
C LEU A 491 22.07 13.12 -2.84
N THR A 492 23.37 13.04 -3.00
CA THR A 492 24.14 13.61 -4.13
C THR A 492 23.56 13.19 -5.48
N ASN A 493 23.20 11.92 -5.64
CA ASN A 493 22.65 11.41 -6.88
C ASN A 493 21.28 12.00 -7.24
N ALA A 494 20.46 12.38 -6.25
CA ALA A 494 19.18 13.05 -6.49
C ALA A 494 19.37 14.48 -7.01
N TYR A 495 20.53 15.08 -6.77
CA TYR A 495 20.90 16.45 -7.18
C TYR A 495 22.10 16.45 -8.14
N LYS A 496 22.24 15.39 -8.94
CA LYS A 496 23.32 15.23 -9.91
C LYS A 496 23.45 16.45 -10.84
N GLY A 497 24.66 17.00 -10.92
CA GLY A 497 24.95 18.18 -11.74
C GLY A 497 24.48 19.52 -11.16
N GLN A 498 23.83 19.52 -9.99
CA GLN A 498 23.42 20.73 -9.27
C GLN A 498 24.39 21.05 -8.13
N VAL A 499 24.89 20.04 -7.45
CA VAL A 499 25.89 20.15 -6.37
C VAL A 499 26.97 19.07 -6.52
N LYS A 500 28.12 19.26 -5.89
CA LYS A 500 29.20 18.27 -5.87
C LYS A 500 28.93 17.17 -4.86
N SER A 501 28.37 17.51 -3.69
CA SER A 501 27.86 16.55 -2.71
C SER A 501 26.72 17.15 -1.89
N CYS A 502 25.80 16.27 -1.46
CA CYS A 502 24.67 16.64 -0.60
C CYS A 502 24.36 15.48 0.33
N TRP A 503 24.54 15.69 1.63
CA TRP A 503 24.24 14.72 2.67
C TRP A 503 23.17 15.25 3.60
N ARG A 504 22.23 14.43 4.02
CA ARG A 504 21.22 14.75 5.02
C ARG A 504 21.24 13.75 6.15
N GLY A 505 21.27 14.27 7.37
CA GLY A 505 21.04 13.51 8.59
C GLY A 505 19.77 13.98 9.29
N VAL A 506 19.00 13.04 9.83
CA VAL A 506 17.85 13.32 10.69
C VAL A 506 18.03 12.57 12.00
N ALA A 507 17.87 13.24 13.14
CA ALA A 507 18.08 12.62 14.46
C ALA A 507 17.03 13.07 15.47
N ILE A 508 16.67 12.15 16.39
CA ILE A 508 15.97 12.46 17.63
C ILE A 508 17.03 12.56 18.73
N VAL A 509 17.10 13.72 19.39
CA VAL A 509 18.11 14.03 20.42
C VAL A 509 17.46 14.04 21.80
N ASP A 510 18.06 13.31 22.74
CA ASP A 510 17.63 13.17 24.15
C ASP A 510 16.16 12.78 24.31
N ASN A 511 15.52 12.19 23.30
CA ASN A 511 14.08 11.95 23.22
C ASN A 511 13.24 13.23 23.39
N ARG A 512 13.76 14.39 22.99
CA ARG A 512 13.16 15.70 23.28
C ARG A 512 12.92 16.58 22.08
N PHE A 513 13.75 16.51 21.06
CA PHE A 513 13.64 17.34 19.85
C PHE A 513 14.29 16.66 18.66
N VAL A 514 14.02 17.18 17.47
CA VAL A 514 14.54 16.65 16.21
C VAL A 514 15.56 17.60 15.61
N VAL A 515 16.58 17.03 14.99
CA VAL A 515 17.60 17.72 14.21
C VAL A 515 17.53 17.23 12.77
N VAL A 516 17.49 18.15 11.80
CA VAL A 516 17.71 17.87 10.38
C VAL A 516 18.97 18.64 9.97
N GLN A 517 20.03 17.92 9.66
CA GLN A 517 21.33 18.50 9.29
C GLN A 517 21.64 18.19 7.84
N ASP A 518 21.97 19.22 7.08
CA ASP A 518 22.42 19.12 5.69
C ASP A 518 23.87 19.58 5.56
N GLU A 519 24.69 18.74 4.89
CA GLU A 519 26.07 19.04 4.52
C GLU A 519 26.17 19.07 3.00
N ILE A 520 26.50 20.23 2.44
CA ILE A 520 26.44 20.49 1.00
C ILE A 520 27.79 21.03 0.54
N GLU A 521 28.28 20.50 -0.60
CA GLU A 521 29.42 21.07 -1.31
C GLU A 521 28.95 21.53 -2.70
N SER A 522 29.09 22.83 -2.99
CA SER A 522 28.73 23.40 -4.28
C SER A 522 29.73 23.00 -5.38
N LEU A 523 29.28 23.08 -6.62
CA LEU A 523 30.13 22.98 -7.80
C LEU A 523 31.07 24.21 -7.89
N ASP A 524 31.78 24.35 -8.99
CA ASP A 524 32.69 25.48 -9.35
C ASP A 524 31.95 26.78 -9.64
N LYS A 525 30.64 26.83 -9.40
CA LYS A 525 29.77 28.01 -9.52
C LYS A 525 28.97 28.25 -8.23
N PRO A 526 28.57 29.48 -7.94
CA PRO A 526 27.61 29.73 -6.87
C PRO A 526 26.29 29.01 -7.12
N THR A 527 25.59 28.64 -6.04
CA THR A 527 24.35 27.86 -6.09
C THR A 527 23.35 28.45 -5.09
N GLU A 528 22.11 28.65 -5.51
CA GLU A 528 21.01 29.07 -4.64
C GLU A 528 20.32 27.85 -4.05
N LEU A 529 20.33 27.75 -2.72
CA LEU A 529 19.63 26.70 -1.95
C LEU A 529 18.26 27.18 -1.52
N THR A 530 17.25 26.37 -1.73
CA THR A 530 15.97 26.43 -1.01
C THR A 530 15.83 25.19 -0.13
N TRP A 531 15.68 25.38 1.17
CA TRP A 531 15.33 24.36 2.15
C TRP A 531 13.85 24.51 2.50
N ALA A 532 13.05 23.44 2.40
CA ALA A 532 11.60 23.51 2.58
C ALA A 532 11.09 22.50 3.61
N MET A 533 10.04 22.88 4.34
CA MET A 533 9.19 22.05 5.18
C MET A 533 7.73 22.47 5.06
N VAL A 534 6.84 21.50 4.85
CA VAL A 534 5.40 21.71 4.71
C VAL A 534 4.72 21.50 6.06
N THR A 535 3.83 22.41 6.44
CA THR A 535 3.12 22.35 7.74
C THR A 535 1.70 22.90 7.65
N LYS A 536 0.80 22.39 8.49
CA LYS A 536 -0.54 22.96 8.73
C LYS A 536 -0.54 23.99 9.87
N ALA A 537 0.55 24.11 10.61
CA ALA A 537 0.65 25.00 11.74
C ALA A 537 0.63 26.48 11.32
N THR A 538 0.08 27.33 12.16
CA THR A 538 0.21 28.79 12.04
C THR A 538 1.66 29.18 12.34
N VAL A 539 2.23 30.05 11.50
CA VAL A 539 3.66 30.41 11.53
C VAL A 539 3.85 31.86 11.97
N ARG A 540 4.75 32.08 12.93
CA ARG A 540 5.17 33.41 13.38
C ARG A 540 6.69 33.51 13.38
N LYS A 541 7.25 34.53 12.72
CA LYS A 541 8.68 34.80 12.76
C LYS A 541 9.07 35.31 14.17
N LEU A 542 10.14 34.73 14.75
CA LEU A 542 10.70 35.15 16.04
C LEU A 542 11.93 36.03 15.84
N ASP A 543 12.85 35.58 15.01
CA ASP A 543 14.09 36.29 14.62
C ASP A 543 14.50 35.86 13.21
N ASP A 544 15.71 36.22 12.76
CA ASP A 544 16.17 35.92 11.39
C ASP A 544 16.53 34.44 11.18
N TYR A 545 16.56 33.62 12.22
CA TYR A 545 16.90 32.20 12.20
C TYR A 545 15.82 31.30 12.84
N SER A 546 14.71 31.88 13.32
CA SER A 546 13.72 31.11 14.07
C SER A 546 12.28 31.48 13.72
N LEU A 547 11.42 30.43 13.64
CA LEU A 547 9.97 30.54 13.51
C LEU A 547 9.31 29.81 14.69
N GLU A 548 8.17 30.32 15.15
CA GLU A 548 7.24 29.61 16.03
C GLU A 548 6.10 29.04 15.19
N LEU A 549 5.86 27.75 15.33
CA LEU A 549 4.75 27.01 14.74
C LEU A 549 3.72 26.75 15.84
N THR A 550 2.44 26.98 15.56
CA THR A 550 1.35 26.78 16.51
C THR A 550 0.24 25.96 15.89
N GLU A 551 -0.16 24.87 16.56
CA GLU A 551 -1.30 24.04 16.20
C GLU A 551 -2.15 23.78 17.43
N GLY A 552 -3.36 24.35 17.49
CA GLY A 552 -4.17 24.40 18.70
C GLY A 552 -3.41 25.03 19.88
N ALA A 553 -3.28 24.29 20.99
CA ALA A 553 -2.54 24.71 22.18
C ALA A 553 -1.04 24.32 22.15
N LYS A 554 -0.58 23.65 21.10
CA LYS A 554 0.79 23.14 20.99
C LYS A 554 1.67 24.09 20.19
N LYS A 555 2.95 24.14 20.55
CA LYS A 555 3.93 24.99 19.89
C LYS A 555 5.22 24.22 19.60
N MET A 556 5.86 24.58 18.49
CA MET A 556 7.15 24.08 18.02
C MET A 556 8.02 25.26 17.62
N ILE A 557 9.28 25.22 17.97
CA ILE A 557 10.27 26.16 17.46
C ILE A 557 11.02 25.51 16.31
N PHE A 558 10.96 26.11 15.14
CA PHE A 558 11.82 25.85 14.02
C PHE A 558 13.03 26.81 14.12
N ARG A 559 14.24 26.28 14.26
CA ARG A 559 15.46 27.08 14.39
C ARG A 559 16.54 26.58 13.46
N VAL A 560 17.16 27.51 12.71
CA VAL A 560 18.31 27.22 11.85
C VAL A 560 19.58 27.62 12.57
N GLU A 561 20.54 26.70 12.69
CA GLU A 561 21.90 26.96 13.18
C GLU A 561 22.88 26.75 12.01
N THR A 562 23.59 27.81 11.65
CA THR A 562 24.56 27.84 10.56
C THR A 562 25.46 29.04 10.70
N ASN A 563 26.62 29.00 10.07
CA ASN A 563 27.51 30.17 9.91
C ASN A 563 27.24 30.94 8.59
N GLN A 564 26.24 30.53 7.82
CA GLN A 564 25.87 31.18 6.57
C GLN A 564 24.76 32.20 6.80
N LYS A 565 24.70 33.20 5.92
CA LYS A 565 23.55 34.11 5.86
C LYS A 565 22.38 33.39 5.22
N ILE A 566 21.24 33.44 5.86
CA ILE A 566 19.99 32.85 5.35
C ILE A 566 18.88 33.90 5.28
N LYS A 567 17.84 33.58 4.50
CA LYS A 567 16.59 34.32 4.47
C LYS A 567 15.45 33.35 4.76
N LEU A 568 14.86 33.49 5.95
CA LEU A 568 13.66 32.66 6.31
C LEU A 568 12.52 32.93 5.34
N LYS A 569 11.80 31.86 5.00
CA LYS A 569 10.61 31.87 4.15
C LYS A 569 9.42 31.26 4.88
N SER A 570 8.25 31.83 4.61
CA SER A 570 6.96 31.28 4.99
C SER A 570 5.94 31.76 3.95
N ALA A 571 5.34 30.83 3.22
CA ALA A 571 4.37 31.13 2.18
C ALA A 571 3.29 30.04 2.10
N PRO A 572 2.05 30.34 1.68
CA PRO A 572 1.04 29.33 1.41
C PRO A 572 1.56 28.29 0.41
N ALA A 573 1.22 27.01 0.65
CA ALA A 573 1.53 25.90 -0.27
C ALA A 573 0.60 25.95 -1.49
N LYS A 574 0.80 26.95 -2.37
CA LYS A 574 -0.08 27.23 -3.50
C LYS A 574 0.65 27.06 -4.83
N SER A 575 0.05 26.27 -5.72
CA SER A 575 0.49 26.18 -7.11
C SER A 575 0.02 27.36 -7.96
N SER A 576 0.75 27.62 -9.04
CA SER A 576 0.32 28.53 -10.12
C SER A 576 -0.57 27.83 -11.16
N ASN A 577 -0.57 26.49 -11.22
CA ASN A 577 -1.35 25.74 -12.19
C ASN A 577 -2.79 25.59 -11.71
N SER A 578 -3.76 25.86 -12.58
CA SER A 578 -5.19 25.77 -12.25
C SER A 578 -5.70 24.34 -12.07
N TYR A 579 -4.97 23.35 -12.57
CA TYR A 579 -5.32 21.93 -12.44
C TYR A 579 -4.80 21.29 -11.17
N ASP A 580 -3.91 21.96 -10.43
CA ASP A 580 -3.38 21.40 -9.19
C ASP A 580 -4.41 21.44 -8.06
N ALA A 581 -4.43 20.39 -7.25
CA ALA A 581 -5.28 20.32 -6.08
C ALA A 581 -4.97 21.44 -5.09
N PRO A 582 -5.99 22.05 -4.47
CA PRO A 582 -5.78 23.05 -3.45
C PRO A 582 -5.08 22.47 -2.22
N ASN A 583 -4.36 23.32 -1.51
CA ASN A 583 -3.69 22.96 -0.25
C ASN A 583 -4.09 23.99 0.84
N ASP A 584 -5.39 24.15 1.06
CA ASP A 584 -5.92 25.15 1.97
C ASP A 584 -5.42 24.93 3.40
N GLY A 585 -4.99 26.02 4.04
CA GLY A 585 -4.44 25.97 5.39
C GLY A 585 -3.02 25.39 5.50
N VAL A 586 -2.37 25.07 4.38
CA VAL A 586 -1.00 24.56 4.38
C VAL A 586 0.00 25.66 4.05
N THR A 587 1.10 25.67 4.79
CA THR A 587 2.21 26.62 4.64
C THR A 587 3.50 25.87 4.34
N ILE A 588 4.31 26.38 3.42
CA ILE A 588 5.71 25.97 3.24
C ILE A 588 6.58 26.96 4.00
N ILE A 589 7.38 26.45 4.91
CA ILE A 589 8.40 27.20 5.65
C ILE A 589 9.79 26.71 5.30
N GLY A 590 10.79 27.51 5.65
CA GLY A 590 12.19 27.13 5.47
C GLY A 590 13.07 28.36 5.28
N PHE A 591 14.08 28.24 4.44
CA PHE A 591 15.00 29.33 4.15
C PHE A 591 15.63 29.21 2.76
N GLU A 592 16.11 30.34 2.28
CA GLU A 592 17.00 30.45 1.12
C GLU A 592 18.41 30.86 1.57
N ALA A 593 19.41 30.38 0.84
CA ALA A 593 20.82 30.72 1.07
C ALA A 593 21.61 30.64 -0.24
N SER A 594 22.52 31.56 -0.45
CA SER A 594 23.50 31.51 -1.54
C SER A 594 24.76 30.80 -1.04
N ILE A 595 25.18 29.76 -1.74
CA ILE A 595 26.41 29.00 -1.47
C ILE A 595 27.44 29.41 -2.50
N LEU A 596 28.61 29.88 -2.05
CA LEU A 596 29.70 30.27 -2.94
C LEU A 596 30.25 29.06 -3.71
N ALA A 597 30.89 29.31 -4.85
CA ALA A 597 31.53 28.27 -5.65
C ALA A 597 32.55 27.47 -4.84
N SER A 598 32.60 26.15 -5.08
CA SER A 598 33.55 25.21 -4.45
C SER A 598 33.60 25.30 -2.92
N THR A 599 32.44 25.53 -2.28
CA THR A 599 32.35 25.77 -0.83
C THR A 599 31.56 24.67 -0.15
N GLN A 600 32.06 24.21 0.99
CA GLN A 600 31.31 23.32 1.88
C GLN A 600 30.56 24.12 2.94
N VAL A 601 29.27 23.83 3.08
CA VAL A 601 28.37 24.48 4.05
C VAL A 601 27.61 23.45 4.87
N ARG A 602 27.19 23.88 6.06
CA ARG A 602 26.34 23.06 6.92
C ARG A 602 25.17 23.88 7.42
N TYR A 603 23.99 23.29 7.32
CA TYR A 603 22.76 23.81 7.90
C TYR A 603 22.21 22.79 8.89
N CYS A 604 21.87 23.22 10.10
CA CYS A 604 21.28 22.39 11.13
C CYS A 604 19.93 22.99 11.54
N VAL A 605 18.84 22.39 11.11
CA VAL A 605 17.49 22.77 11.51
C VAL A 605 17.11 21.98 12.76
N LYS A 606 16.71 22.69 13.81
CA LYS A 606 16.17 22.10 15.04
C LYS A 606 14.66 22.30 15.09
N LEU A 607 13.91 21.22 15.28
CA LEU A 607 12.47 21.23 15.54
C LEU A 607 12.26 20.92 17.04
N ILE A 608 11.94 21.96 17.79
CA ILE A 608 12.00 21.93 19.25
C ILE A 608 10.58 22.08 19.83
N PRO A 609 9.96 21.02 20.41
CA PRO A 609 8.73 21.17 21.18
C PRO A 609 8.89 22.20 22.28
N GLN A 610 7.87 23.01 22.55
CA GLN A 610 7.93 24.19 23.41
C GLN A 610 8.59 23.97 24.79
N LYS A 611 8.41 22.77 25.35
CA LYS A 611 8.92 22.44 26.69
C LYS A 611 10.33 21.81 26.68
N ALA A 612 10.91 21.61 25.49
CA ALA A 612 12.19 20.92 25.35
C ALA A 612 13.37 21.88 25.52
N LYS A 613 14.40 21.42 26.25
CA LYS A 613 15.70 22.09 26.27
C LYS A 613 16.56 21.50 25.16
N ALA A 614 16.88 22.29 24.13
CA ALA A 614 17.61 21.85 22.97
C ALA A 614 19.12 22.18 23.09
N LYS A 615 19.85 21.37 23.85
CA LYS A 615 21.31 21.39 23.82
C LYS A 615 21.81 20.31 22.86
N TYR A 616 22.44 20.71 21.79
CA TYR A 616 23.03 19.81 20.81
C TYR A 616 24.28 20.45 20.22
N LYS A 617 25.40 19.73 20.28
CA LYS A 617 26.65 20.13 19.63
C LYS A 617 26.64 19.59 18.22
N ILE A 618 26.63 20.47 17.24
CA ILE A 618 26.66 20.12 15.82
C ILE A 618 28.00 19.45 15.51
N THR A 619 27.95 18.20 15.06
CA THR A 619 29.09 17.42 14.59
C THR A 619 28.88 17.04 13.12
N PRO A 620 29.95 16.74 12.36
CA PRO A 620 29.83 16.23 11.00
C PRO A 620 28.98 14.95 10.93
N LEU A 621 28.16 14.79 9.87
CA LEU A 621 27.29 13.61 9.69
C LEU A 621 28.08 12.29 9.71
N LYS A 622 29.31 12.28 9.23
CA LYS A 622 30.20 11.10 9.28
C LYS A 622 30.55 10.65 10.71
N GLU A 623 30.34 11.51 11.70
CA GLU A 623 30.61 11.26 13.12
C GLU A 623 29.36 10.80 13.89
N TRP A 624 28.17 10.84 13.25
CA TRP A 624 26.96 10.32 13.86
C TRP A 624 27.05 8.82 14.02
N LYS A 625 26.95 8.33 15.28
CA LYS A 625 27.12 6.92 15.66
C LYS A 625 26.01 6.48 16.61
#